data_7914a3ad7658006176f0d3cff3794d4e
#
_entry.id   7914a3ad7658006176f0d3cff3794d4e
#
_cell.length_a   1.000
_cell.length_b   1.000
_cell.length_c   1.000
_cell.angle_alpha   90.00
_cell.angle_beta   90.00
_cell.angle_gamma   90.00
#
_symmetry.space_group_name_H-M   'P 1'
#
loop_
_entity.id
_entity.type
_entity.pdbx_description
1 polymer ?
#
loop_
_entity_poly.entity_id
_entity_poly.type
_entity_poly.pdbx_seq_one_letter_code
_entity_poly.pdbx_strand_id
1 'polypeptide(L)'
;MVFPLLNIYRIATFDPGEKTLSAASGAWWQDLPARYIRTTTYLGLALFSYAYTFPLDRAAVLSYDWMLLILARNVAIGYLLYGGWHHFLYQSRYVRKMTSRKFNPKFPSQKQWDHDRFWSTVGFCIQSAIEIGIMHLWATGKVEYYLDFWQYPLWSVAWMAWVPYWHDFHFWFIHRQLHMGVLYKWVHSLHHKSFNPGPWSGMSMHPVETTIYFSSALVPALFFPQVNIPNSYCTE
;
A
#
# COMPACT_ATOMS: atom_id res chain seq x y z
N MET A 1 -3.22 -1.67 -10.28
CA MET A 1 -4.24 -2.11 -9.28
C MET A 1 -3.68 -3.02 -8.19
N VAL A 2 -2.65 -3.79 -8.44
CA VAL A 2 -1.99 -4.63 -7.43
C VAL A 2 -1.42 -3.79 -6.27
N PHE A 3 -0.87 -2.61 -6.52
CA PHE A 3 -0.22 -1.78 -5.50
C PHE A 3 -1.13 -1.28 -4.37
N PRO A 4 -2.30 -0.68 -4.63
CA PRO A 4 -3.20 -0.31 -3.56
C PRO A 4 -3.67 -1.53 -2.76
N LEU A 5 -3.95 -2.66 -3.43
CA LEU A 5 -4.40 -3.88 -2.77
C LEU A 5 -3.34 -4.49 -1.85
N LEU A 6 -2.06 -4.49 -2.26
CA LEU A 6 -0.97 -5.03 -1.43
C LEU A 6 -0.75 -4.17 -0.16
N ASN A 7 -0.75 -2.84 -0.30
CA ASN A 7 -0.69 -1.96 0.86
C ASN A 7 -1.94 -2.08 1.75
N ILE A 8 -3.10 -2.24 1.13
CA ILE A 8 -4.38 -2.45 1.81
C ILE A 8 -4.36 -3.74 2.64
N TYR A 9 -3.90 -4.85 2.05
CA TYR A 9 -3.84 -6.13 2.74
C TYR A 9 -2.94 -6.03 3.98
N ARG A 10 -1.79 -5.37 3.87
CA ARG A 10 -0.87 -5.22 4.98
C ARG A 10 -1.38 -4.29 6.08
N ILE A 11 -1.98 -3.16 5.73
CA ILE A 11 -2.65 -2.29 6.71
C ILE A 11 -3.84 -3.04 7.34
N ALA A 12 -4.50 -3.94 6.57
CA ALA A 12 -5.62 -4.73 7.02
C ALA A 12 -5.24 -5.91 7.94
N THR A 13 -4.04 -6.48 7.77
CA THR A 13 -3.64 -7.70 8.49
C THR A 13 -2.66 -7.46 9.63
N PHE A 14 -1.93 -6.33 9.64
CA PHE A 14 -0.92 -6.05 10.65
C PHE A 14 -1.32 -4.89 11.55
N ASP A 15 -2.07 -5.21 12.61
CA ASP A 15 -2.22 -4.36 13.78
C ASP A 15 -1.63 -5.07 15.00
N PRO A 16 -0.38 -4.72 15.41
CA PRO A 16 0.23 -5.31 16.61
C PRO A 16 -0.57 -5.00 17.89
N GLY A 17 -1.38 -3.92 17.89
CA GLY A 17 -2.31 -3.62 18.98
C GLY A 17 -3.52 -4.55 19.02
N GLU A 18 -3.91 -5.10 17.88
CA GLU A 18 -5.06 -5.99 17.75
C GLU A 18 -4.85 -7.32 18.48
N LYS A 19 -3.63 -7.88 18.44
CA LYS A 19 -3.31 -9.11 19.19
C LYS A 19 -3.38 -8.91 20.71
N THR A 20 -3.01 -7.75 21.21
CA THR A 20 -3.06 -7.45 22.64
C THR A 20 -4.48 -7.16 23.14
N LEU A 21 -5.30 -6.48 22.33
CA LEU A 21 -6.71 -6.22 22.65
C LEU A 21 -7.56 -7.48 22.55
N SER A 22 -7.39 -8.29 21.50
CA SER A 22 -8.12 -9.54 21.33
C SER A 22 -7.70 -10.61 22.34
N ALA A 23 -6.41 -10.68 22.68
CA ALA A 23 -5.92 -11.58 23.73
C ALA A 23 -6.38 -11.17 25.13
N ALA A 24 -6.54 -9.87 25.38
CA ALA A 24 -7.00 -9.36 26.66
C ALA A 24 -8.52 -9.48 26.85
N SER A 25 -9.31 -9.42 25.74
CA SER A 25 -10.78 -9.45 25.81
C SER A 25 -11.39 -10.83 25.52
N GLY A 26 -10.65 -11.73 24.91
CA GLY A 26 -11.15 -13.05 24.47
C GLY A 26 -12.25 -12.97 23.39
N ALA A 27 -12.58 -11.79 22.89
CA ALA A 27 -13.74 -11.51 22.07
C ALA A 27 -13.34 -10.94 20.70
N TRP A 28 -12.72 -11.77 19.87
CA TRP A 28 -12.29 -11.40 18.50
C TRP A 28 -13.42 -10.83 17.60
N TRP A 29 -14.68 -11.17 17.89
CA TRP A 29 -15.85 -10.63 17.15
C TRP A 29 -16.14 -9.16 17.44
N GLN A 30 -15.63 -8.60 18.54
CA GLN A 30 -15.84 -7.17 18.87
C GLN A 30 -15.10 -6.26 17.89
N ASP A 31 -14.06 -6.76 17.25
CA ASP A 31 -13.26 -6.02 16.28
C ASP A 31 -13.76 -6.20 14.83
N LEU A 32 -14.70 -7.15 14.61
CA LEU A 32 -15.23 -7.43 13.28
C LEU A 32 -15.81 -6.19 12.57
N PRO A 33 -16.61 -5.32 13.21
CA PRO A 33 -17.13 -4.13 12.53
C PRO A 33 -16.03 -3.19 12.04
N ALA A 34 -15.00 -2.96 12.84
CA ALA A 34 -13.88 -2.10 12.47
C ALA A 34 -13.06 -2.72 11.31
N ARG A 35 -12.87 -4.03 11.33
CA ARG A 35 -12.19 -4.75 10.23
C ARG A 35 -12.99 -4.66 8.93
N TYR A 36 -14.31 -4.87 8.98
CA TYR A 36 -15.16 -4.75 7.80
C TYR A 36 -15.16 -3.34 7.23
N ILE A 37 -15.35 -2.31 8.06
CA ILE A 37 -15.32 -0.91 7.62
C ILE A 37 -13.97 -0.60 6.95
N ARG A 38 -12.87 -1.00 7.56
CA ARG A 38 -11.55 -0.80 7.00
C ARG A 38 -11.38 -1.49 5.65
N THR A 39 -11.67 -2.79 5.59
CA THR A 39 -11.52 -3.60 4.37
C THR A 39 -12.41 -3.07 3.25
N THR A 40 -13.68 -2.76 3.54
CA THR A 40 -14.62 -2.22 2.53
C THR A 40 -14.20 -0.84 2.04
N THR A 41 -13.68 0.02 2.92
CA THR A 41 -13.15 1.34 2.51
C THR A 41 -12.00 1.19 1.53
N TYR A 42 -11.02 0.34 1.85
CA TYR A 42 -9.88 0.13 0.97
C TYR A 42 -10.27 -0.56 -0.34
N LEU A 43 -11.16 -1.55 -0.28
CA LEU A 43 -11.69 -2.19 -1.48
C LEU A 43 -12.42 -1.17 -2.36
N GLY A 44 -13.26 -0.32 -1.76
CA GLY A 44 -13.96 0.74 -2.48
C GLY A 44 -13.01 1.73 -3.16
N LEU A 45 -11.96 2.16 -2.46
CA LEU A 45 -10.92 3.03 -3.04
C LEU A 45 -10.15 2.34 -4.17
N ALA A 46 -9.86 1.05 -4.03
CA ALA A 46 -9.18 0.29 -5.07
C ALA A 46 -10.06 0.12 -6.32
N LEU A 47 -11.33 -0.23 -6.15
CA LEU A 47 -12.29 -0.34 -7.25
C LEU A 47 -12.54 1.01 -7.92
N PHE A 48 -12.69 2.08 -7.15
CA PHE A 48 -12.81 3.43 -7.69
C PHE A 48 -11.57 3.82 -8.50
N SER A 49 -10.38 3.58 -7.97
CA SER A 49 -9.13 3.87 -8.67
C SER A 49 -9.03 3.09 -9.97
N TYR A 50 -9.44 1.82 -9.98
CA TYR A 50 -9.46 1.00 -11.16
C TYR A 50 -10.47 1.51 -12.20
N ALA A 51 -11.70 1.80 -11.78
CA ALA A 51 -12.76 2.18 -12.70
C ALA A 51 -12.55 3.55 -13.36
N TYR A 52 -11.96 4.51 -12.63
CA TYR A 52 -11.92 5.91 -13.09
C TYR A 52 -10.51 6.44 -13.37
N THR A 53 -9.47 5.78 -12.88
CA THR A 53 -8.09 6.29 -12.96
C THR A 53 -7.08 5.25 -13.43
N PHE A 54 -7.52 4.28 -14.23
CA PHE A 54 -6.67 3.25 -14.81
C PHE A 54 -6.61 3.41 -16.35
N PRO A 55 -5.78 4.34 -16.85
CA PRO A 55 -5.74 4.72 -18.26
C PRO A 55 -4.88 3.77 -19.11
N LEU A 56 -5.15 2.46 -19.06
CA LEU A 56 -4.36 1.46 -19.78
C LEU A 56 -4.39 1.67 -21.31
N ASP A 57 -5.51 2.12 -21.85
CA ASP A 57 -5.70 2.45 -23.26
C ASP A 57 -4.73 3.52 -23.77
N ARG A 58 -4.34 4.46 -22.91
CA ARG A 58 -3.41 5.56 -23.23
C ARG A 58 -1.97 5.29 -22.81
N ALA A 59 -1.75 4.27 -21.98
CA ALA A 59 -0.44 4.01 -21.37
C ALA A 59 0.61 3.47 -22.35
N ALA A 60 0.22 3.12 -23.59
CA ALA A 60 1.16 2.74 -24.65
C ALA A 60 2.10 3.90 -25.06
N VAL A 61 1.67 5.15 -24.88
CA VAL A 61 2.49 6.33 -25.11
C VAL A 61 2.72 7.04 -23.78
N LEU A 62 3.98 7.28 -23.43
CA LEU A 62 4.33 8.04 -22.22
C LEU A 62 3.95 9.50 -22.41
N SER A 63 2.89 9.94 -21.77
CA SER A 63 2.40 11.32 -21.83
C SER A 63 2.03 11.84 -20.43
N TYR A 64 2.21 13.13 -20.21
CA TYR A 64 2.04 13.74 -18.88
C TYR A 64 0.61 13.68 -18.37
N ASP A 65 -0.40 13.63 -19.23
CA ASP A 65 -1.81 13.63 -18.84
C ASP A 65 -2.16 12.46 -17.92
N TRP A 66 -1.87 11.23 -18.34
CA TRP A 66 -2.18 10.06 -17.52
C TRP A 66 -1.11 9.79 -16.43
N MET A 67 0.16 10.14 -16.69
CA MET A 67 1.24 9.96 -15.70
C MET A 67 0.99 10.86 -14.47
N LEU A 68 0.62 12.12 -14.70
CA LEU A 68 0.26 13.04 -13.61
C LEU A 68 -1.04 12.63 -12.91
N LEU A 69 -1.99 12.05 -13.63
CA LEU A 69 -3.21 11.49 -13.02
C LEU A 69 -2.87 10.39 -12.01
N ILE A 70 -2.00 9.44 -12.38
CA ILE A 70 -1.55 8.37 -11.48
C ILE A 70 -0.83 8.94 -10.25
N LEU A 71 0.11 9.87 -10.48
CA LEU A 71 0.84 10.53 -9.40
C LEU A 71 -0.10 11.28 -8.45
N ALA A 72 -0.97 12.13 -8.99
CA ALA A 72 -1.92 12.92 -8.21
C ALA A 72 -2.88 12.02 -7.41
N ARG A 73 -3.40 10.96 -8.03
CA ARG A 73 -4.27 9.96 -7.38
C ARG A 73 -3.54 9.30 -6.20
N ASN A 74 -2.33 8.79 -6.40
CA ASN A 74 -1.60 8.05 -5.37
C ASN A 74 -1.22 8.96 -4.19
N VAL A 75 -0.78 10.17 -4.47
CA VAL A 75 -0.51 11.17 -3.44
C VAL A 75 -1.80 11.55 -2.70
N ALA A 76 -2.90 11.85 -3.42
CA ALA A 76 -4.17 12.20 -2.81
C ALA A 76 -4.72 11.08 -1.91
N ILE A 77 -4.70 9.83 -2.38
CA ILE A 77 -5.12 8.66 -1.57
C ILE A 77 -4.22 8.51 -0.35
N GLY A 78 -2.90 8.65 -0.50
CA GLY A 78 -1.97 8.61 0.62
C GLY A 78 -2.28 9.67 1.68
N TYR A 79 -2.48 10.91 1.26
CA TYR A 79 -2.84 12.01 2.18
C TYR A 79 -4.23 11.83 2.80
N LEU A 80 -5.19 11.35 2.04
CA LEU A 80 -6.53 11.06 2.57
C LEU A 80 -6.47 9.97 3.66
N LEU A 81 -5.76 8.89 3.39
CA LEU A 81 -5.68 7.76 4.32
C LEU A 81 -4.79 8.07 5.53
N TYR A 82 -3.52 8.41 5.30
CA TYR A 82 -2.59 8.63 6.41
C TYR A 82 -2.85 9.96 7.12
N GLY A 83 -3.20 11.01 6.38
CA GLY A 83 -3.60 12.30 6.94
C GLY A 83 -4.94 12.23 7.67
N GLY A 84 -5.91 11.52 7.12
CA GLY A 84 -7.20 11.27 7.76
C GLY A 84 -7.04 10.51 9.08
N TRP A 85 -6.27 9.43 9.10
CA TRP A 85 -5.96 8.70 10.32
C TRP A 85 -5.17 9.54 11.32
N HIS A 86 -4.21 10.36 10.82
CA HIS A 86 -3.47 11.28 11.66
C HIS A 86 -4.41 12.28 12.34
N HIS A 87 -5.29 12.92 11.57
CA HIS A 87 -6.26 13.85 12.12
C HIS A 87 -7.18 13.17 13.14
N PHE A 88 -7.73 12.01 12.80
CA PHE A 88 -8.62 11.27 13.67
C PHE A 88 -7.93 10.83 14.97
N LEU A 89 -6.75 10.21 14.89
CA LEU A 89 -6.07 9.63 16.06
C LEU A 89 -5.37 10.67 16.94
N TYR A 90 -4.91 11.79 16.39
CA TYR A 90 -4.05 12.70 17.13
C TYR A 90 -4.61 14.12 17.30
N GLN A 91 -5.54 14.54 16.46
CA GLN A 91 -6.11 15.89 16.52
C GLN A 91 -7.58 15.91 16.96
N SER A 92 -8.34 14.82 16.73
CA SER A 92 -9.76 14.80 17.09
C SER A 92 -9.96 14.75 18.61
N ARG A 93 -11.01 15.43 19.07
CA ARG A 93 -11.40 15.44 20.51
C ARG A 93 -11.83 14.06 21.00
N TYR A 94 -12.29 13.18 20.10
CA TYR A 94 -12.73 11.82 20.45
C TYR A 94 -11.59 10.95 20.97
N VAL A 95 -10.43 11.06 20.38
CA VAL A 95 -9.28 10.22 20.74
C VAL A 95 -8.56 10.70 21.98
N ARG A 96 -8.66 11.96 22.34
CA ARG A 96 -8.16 12.44 23.65
C ARG A 96 -8.78 11.69 24.83
N LYS A 97 -10.03 11.22 24.68
CA LYS A 97 -10.69 10.35 25.67
C LYS A 97 -10.21 8.89 25.59
N MET A 98 -9.60 8.49 24.50
CA MET A 98 -9.08 7.12 24.26
C MET A 98 -7.58 7.01 24.52
N THR A 99 -6.90 8.06 24.96
CA THR A 99 -5.46 8.07 25.24
C THR A 99 -5.01 7.06 26.30
N SER A 100 -5.91 6.62 27.18
CA SER A 100 -5.67 5.53 28.11
C SER A 100 -5.41 4.17 27.44
N ARG A 101 -5.72 4.04 26.15
CA ARG A 101 -5.52 2.82 25.36
C ARG A 101 -4.31 2.90 24.41
N LYS A 102 -3.60 4.02 24.36
CA LYS A 102 -2.41 4.15 23.53
C LYS A 102 -1.28 3.32 24.13
N PHE A 103 -0.69 2.41 23.33
CA PHE A 103 0.38 1.52 23.77
C PHE A 103 1.61 2.31 24.23
N ASN A 104 2.02 3.34 23.48
CA ASN A 104 3.06 4.27 23.91
C ASN A 104 2.40 5.59 24.33
N PRO A 105 2.51 6.00 25.62
CA PRO A 105 1.89 7.23 26.12
C PRO A 105 2.46 8.50 25.52
N LYS A 106 3.67 8.44 24.95
CA LYS A 106 4.30 9.60 24.30
C LYS A 106 3.76 9.81 22.90
N PHE A 107 3.57 11.06 22.52
CA PHE A 107 3.21 11.44 21.15
C PHE A 107 4.47 11.73 20.33
N PRO A 108 4.47 11.48 19.02
CA PRO A 108 5.55 11.90 18.14
C PRO A 108 5.75 13.41 18.21
N SER A 109 6.99 13.87 18.13
CA SER A 109 7.29 15.29 18.02
C SER A 109 6.88 15.83 16.64
N GLN A 110 6.65 17.14 16.53
CA GLN A 110 6.37 17.78 15.23
C GLN A 110 7.48 17.48 14.21
N LYS A 111 8.73 17.49 14.64
CA LYS A 111 9.89 17.16 13.79
C LYS A 111 9.80 15.74 13.23
N GLN A 112 9.38 14.76 14.04
CA GLN A 112 9.19 13.38 13.57
C GLN A 112 8.02 13.30 12.56
N TRP A 113 6.93 14.02 12.81
CA TRP A 113 5.78 14.05 11.90
C TRP A 113 6.13 14.64 10.54
N ASP A 114 6.88 15.73 10.53
CA ASP A 114 7.31 16.36 9.28
C ASP A 114 8.28 15.47 8.50
N HIS A 115 9.20 14.79 9.22
CA HIS A 115 10.07 13.77 8.66
C HIS A 115 9.27 12.62 8.04
N ASP A 116 8.34 12.04 8.79
CA ASP A 116 7.56 10.88 8.34
C ASP A 116 6.67 11.23 7.16
N ARG A 117 6.02 12.40 7.19
CA ARG A 117 5.20 12.90 6.09
C ARG A 117 6.02 13.14 4.82
N PHE A 118 7.18 13.76 4.94
CA PHE A 118 8.07 14.02 3.81
C PHE A 118 8.49 12.72 3.12
N TRP A 119 9.04 11.78 3.87
CA TRP A 119 9.51 10.51 3.30
C TRP A 119 8.39 9.62 2.79
N SER A 120 7.23 9.64 3.41
CA SER A 120 6.04 8.97 2.89
C SER A 120 5.60 9.56 1.55
N THR A 121 5.68 10.89 1.39
CA THR A 121 5.36 11.55 0.11
C THR A 121 6.35 11.14 -0.99
N VAL A 122 7.64 11.09 -0.68
CA VAL A 122 8.66 10.55 -1.59
C VAL A 122 8.33 9.10 -1.95
N GLY A 123 7.91 8.30 -0.97
CA GLY A 123 7.45 6.91 -1.19
C GLY A 123 6.27 6.82 -2.17
N PHE A 124 5.28 7.69 -2.07
CA PHE A 124 4.14 7.74 -3.01
C PHE A 124 4.57 8.11 -4.43
N CYS A 125 5.56 9.00 -4.58
CA CYS A 125 6.10 9.33 -5.90
C CYS A 125 6.83 8.13 -6.53
N ILE A 126 7.64 7.40 -5.76
CA ILE A 126 8.32 6.19 -6.23
C ILE A 126 7.32 5.10 -6.59
N GLN A 127 6.31 4.86 -5.75
CA GLN A 127 5.24 3.92 -6.03
C GLN A 127 4.53 4.27 -7.34
N SER A 128 4.23 5.55 -7.56
CA SER A 128 3.60 6.03 -8.80
C SER A 128 4.47 5.79 -10.02
N ALA A 129 5.78 6.03 -9.93
CA ALA A 129 6.71 5.77 -11.02
C ALA A 129 6.77 4.28 -11.39
N ILE A 130 6.76 3.39 -10.41
CA ILE A 130 6.72 1.94 -10.63
C ILE A 130 5.39 1.53 -11.29
N GLU A 131 4.27 2.05 -10.82
CA GLU A 131 2.95 1.78 -11.39
C GLU A 131 2.86 2.24 -12.85
N ILE A 132 3.34 3.45 -13.15
CA ILE A 132 3.43 3.99 -14.52
C ILE A 132 4.25 3.07 -15.41
N GLY A 133 5.40 2.61 -14.93
CA GLY A 133 6.26 1.67 -15.67
C GLY A 133 5.56 0.35 -15.98
N ILE A 134 4.88 -0.25 -15.01
CA ILE A 134 4.13 -1.50 -15.20
C ILE A 134 2.98 -1.30 -16.21
N MET A 135 2.21 -0.22 -16.07
CA MET A 135 1.11 0.07 -17.00
C MET A 135 1.61 0.25 -18.43
N HIS A 136 2.74 0.93 -18.61
CA HIS A 136 3.34 1.09 -19.93
C HIS A 136 3.80 -0.24 -20.55
N LEU A 137 4.39 -1.14 -19.72
CA LEU A 137 4.79 -2.47 -20.18
C LEU A 137 3.60 -3.32 -20.60
N TRP A 138 2.49 -3.26 -19.87
CA TRP A 138 1.24 -3.93 -20.22
C TRP A 138 0.61 -3.36 -21.49
N ALA A 139 0.49 -2.03 -21.57
CA ALA A 139 -0.13 -1.35 -22.71
C ALA A 139 0.67 -1.53 -24.01
N THR A 140 1.97 -1.72 -23.93
CA THR A 140 2.85 -2.00 -25.09
C THR A 140 2.96 -3.48 -25.44
N GLY A 141 2.29 -4.36 -24.70
CA GLY A 141 2.34 -5.80 -24.92
C GLY A 141 3.71 -6.44 -24.61
N LYS A 142 4.60 -5.72 -23.94
CA LYS A 142 5.93 -6.26 -23.54
C LYS A 142 5.81 -7.26 -22.40
N VAL A 143 4.75 -7.19 -21.65
CA VAL A 143 4.39 -8.11 -20.57
C VAL A 143 2.94 -8.50 -20.76
N GLU A 144 2.67 -9.79 -20.67
CA GLU A 144 1.31 -10.31 -20.82
C GLU A 144 0.41 -9.83 -19.69
N TYR A 145 -0.82 -9.54 -20.06
CA TYR A 145 -1.83 -9.03 -19.18
C TYR A 145 -3.19 -9.60 -19.57
N TYR A 146 -3.83 -10.36 -18.67
CA TYR A 146 -5.13 -10.92 -18.90
C TYR A 146 -6.23 -9.93 -18.53
N LEU A 147 -7.09 -9.63 -19.50
CA LEU A 147 -8.21 -8.71 -19.32
C LEU A 147 -9.43 -9.38 -18.71
N ASP A 148 -9.57 -10.70 -18.85
CA ASP A 148 -10.76 -11.44 -18.45
C ASP A 148 -10.48 -12.41 -17.31
N PHE A 149 -11.07 -12.11 -16.15
CA PHE A 149 -11.06 -13.01 -14.99
C PHE A 149 -11.62 -14.39 -15.32
N TRP A 150 -12.66 -14.45 -16.13
CA TRP A 150 -13.39 -15.65 -16.44
C TRP A 150 -12.72 -16.52 -17.50
N GLN A 151 -11.77 -15.99 -18.23
CA GLN A 151 -11.01 -16.76 -19.20
C GLN A 151 -10.19 -17.89 -18.51
N TYR A 152 -9.66 -17.59 -17.31
CA TYR A 152 -8.89 -18.56 -16.51
C TYR A 152 -9.27 -18.46 -15.01
N PRO A 153 -10.49 -18.86 -14.62
CA PRO A 153 -11.00 -18.58 -13.28
C PRO A 153 -10.19 -19.24 -12.16
N LEU A 154 -9.73 -20.48 -12.36
CA LEU A 154 -8.89 -21.17 -11.37
C LEU A 154 -7.55 -20.48 -11.18
N TRP A 155 -6.93 -20.02 -12.27
CA TRP A 155 -5.70 -19.23 -12.22
C TRP A 155 -5.91 -17.92 -11.52
N SER A 156 -6.99 -17.23 -11.82
CA SER A 156 -7.35 -15.96 -11.21
C SER A 156 -7.51 -16.08 -9.69
N VAL A 157 -8.22 -17.09 -9.22
CA VAL A 157 -8.39 -17.37 -7.79
C VAL A 157 -7.07 -17.76 -7.13
N ALA A 158 -6.31 -18.67 -7.76
CA ALA A 158 -4.99 -19.09 -7.26
C ALA A 158 -4.03 -17.90 -7.14
N TRP A 159 -4.04 -17.00 -8.13
CA TRP A 159 -3.25 -15.80 -8.14
C TRP A 159 -3.64 -14.83 -7.02
N MET A 160 -4.92 -14.56 -6.86
CA MET A 160 -5.43 -13.69 -5.78
C MET A 160 -5.07 -14.26 -4.40
N ALA A 161 -5.09 -15.57 -4.24
CA ALA A 161 -4.69 -16.21 -3.00
C ALA A 161 -3.16 -16.17 -2.77
N TRP A 162 -2.35 -16.32 -3.84
CA TRP A 162 -0.89 -16.39 -3.74
C TRP A 162 -0.23 -15.03 -3.52
N VAL A 163 -0.73 -13.96 -4.14
CA VAL A 163 -0.13 -12.61 -4.07
C VAL A 163 0.12 -12.10 -2.66
N PRO A 164 -0.80 -12.26 -1.68
CA PRO A 164 -0.54 -11.85 -0.30
C PRO A 164 0.64 -12.60 0.35
N TYR A 165 0.73 -13.92 0.14
CA TYR A 165 1.83 -14.73 0.69
C TYR A 165 3.17 -14.35 0.07
N TRP A 166 3.18 -14.11 -1.25
CA TRP A 166 4.36 -13.60 -1.94
C TRP A 166 4.80 -12.26 -1.36
N HIS A 167 3.87 -11.34 -1.16
CA HIS A 167 4.17 -10.02 -0.61
C HIS A 167 4.75 -10.12 0.81
N ASP A 168 4.16 -10.93 1.67
CA ASP A 168 4.62 -11.11 3.05
C ASP A 168 6.01 -11.78 3.10
N PHE A 169 6.23 -12.80 2.25
CA PHE A 169 7.54 -13.44 2.12
C PHE A 169 8.59 -12.46 1.62
N HIS A 170 8.32 -11.74 0.54
CA HIS A 170 9.23 -10.73 -0.01
C HIS A 170 9.55 -9.65 1.02
N PHE A 171 8.53 -9.14 1.71
CA PHE A 171 8.71 -8.16 2.76
C PHE A 171 9.61 -8.67 3.88
N TRP A 172 9.31 -9.85 4.41
CA TRP A 172 10.10 -10.47 5.49
C TRP A 172 11.56 -10.64 5.06
N PHE A 173 11.78 -11.19 3.85
CA PHE A 173 13.11 -11.44 3.33
C PHE A 173 13.90 -10.14 3.17
N ILE A 174 13.35 -9.14 2.49
CA ILE A 174 14.00 -7.85 2.26
C ILE A 174 14.24 -7.10 3.57
N HIS A 175 13.25 -7.04 4.43
CA HIS A 175 13.38 -6.37 5.73
C HIS A 175 14.50 -6.96 6.57
N ARG A 176 14.64 -8.28 6.58
CA ARG A 176 15.75 -8.97 7.24
C ARG A 176 17.10 -8.55 6.66
N GLN A 177 17.23 -8.45 5.32
CA GLN A 177 18.47 -8.00 4.69
C GLN A 177 18.77 -6.53 5.02
N LEU A 178 17.77 -5.68 5.06
CA LEU A 178 17.92 -4.27 5.42
C LEU A 178 18.43 -4.05 6.85
N HIS A 179 18.20 -4.98 7.75
CA HIS A 179 18.81 -4.95 9.10
C HIS A 179 20.29 -5.34 9.15
N MET A 180 20.91 -5.71 8.02
CA MET A 180 22.31 -6.13 8.01
C MET A 180 23.26 -4.97 7.71
N GLY A 181 24.23 -4.78 8.57
CA GLY A 181 25.43 -3.94 8.41
C GLY A 181 25.26 -2.63 7.65
N VAL A 182 25.77 -2.60 6.42
CA VAL A 182 25.81 -1.41 5.57
C VAL A 182 24.40 -0.96 5.15
N LEU A 183 23.50 -1.90 4.84
CA LEU A 183 22.12 -1.59 4.42
C LEU A 183 21.34 -0.94 5.56
N TYR A 184 21.51 -1.41 6.78
CA TYR A 184 20.92 -0.75 7.92
C TYR A 184 21.42 0.68 8.08
N LYS A 185 22.73 0.86 8.08
CA LYS A 185 23.36 2.17 8.34
C LYS A 185 22.95 3.23 7.31
N TRP A 186 22.95 2.90 6.02
CA TRP A 186 22.76 3.87 4.95
C TRP A 186 21.34 4.00 4.43
N VAL A 187 20.53 2.96 4.61
CA VAL A 187 19.18 2.88 4.04
C VAL A 187 18.13 2.80 5.14
N HIS A 188 18.12 1.70 5.88
CA HIS A 188 17.03 1.36 6.79
C HIS A 188 16.98 2.18 8.08
N SER A 189 18.12 2.73 8.51
CA SER A 189 18.17 3.62 9.69
C SER A 189 17.27 4.87 9.55
N LEU A 190 16.96 5.29 8.32
CA LEU A 190 16.01 6.38 8.09
C LEU A 190 14.62 6.02 8.60
N HIS A 191 14.14 4.81 8.26
CA HIS A 191 12.86 4.30 8.75
C HIS A 191 12.82 4.20 10.28
N HIS A 192 13.90 3.77 10.88
CA HIS A 192 14.05 3.68 12.35
C HIS A 192 14.13 5.02 13.08
N LYS A 193 14.19 6.16 12.39
CA LYS A 193 14.03 7.49 13.03
C LYS A 193 12.61 7.75 13.52
N SER A 194 11.65 6.98 13.07
CA SER A 194 10.25 7.02 13.52
C SER A 194 10.08 6.23 14.82
N PHE A 195 10.70 6.70 15.91
CA PHE A 195 10.71 6.03 17.22
C PHE A 195 9.32 5.82 17.83
N ASN A 196 8.38 6.65 17.46
CA ASN A 196 7.03 6.64 17.98
C ASN A 196 6.06 6.48 16.81
N PRO A 197 5.73 5.24 16.41
CA PRO A 197 4.97 4.99 15.20
C PRO A 197 3.64 5.74 15.17
N GLY A 198 3.37 6.34 14.03
CA GLY A 198 2.11 7.02 13.70
C GLY A 198 1.64 6.61 12.30
N PRO A 199 0.52 7.14 11.81
CA PRO A 199 -0.01 6.76 10.51
C PRO A 199 0.98 6.89 9.34
N TRP A 200 1.84 7.91 9.37
CA TRP A 200 2.84 8.17 8.33
C TRP A 200 4.10 7.32 8.43
N SER A 201 4.41 6.79 9.63
CA SER A 201 5.70 6.12 9.87
C SER A 201 5.89 4.86 9.03
N GLY A 202 4.82 4.14 8.68
CA GLY A 202 4.89 2.90 7.90
C GLY A 202 5.44 3.08 6.48
N MET A 203 5.31 4.28 5.91
CA MET A 203 5.81 4.63 4.57
C MET A 203 7.01 5.57 4.62
N SER A 204 7.48 5.95 5.83
CA SER A 204 8.65 6.81 6.03
C SER A 204 9.93 5.99 5.84
N MET A 205 10.31 5.77 4.59
CA MET A 205 11.42 4.90 4.19
C MET A 205 12.37 5.63 3.24
N HIS A 206 13.62 5.16 3.22
CA HIS A 206 14.61 5.63 2.25
C HIS A 206 14.18 5.27 0.81
N PRO A 207 14.43 6.11 -0.22
CA PRO A 207 14.03 5.82 -1.60
C PRO A 207 14.47 4.44 -2.12
N VAL A 208 15.68 4.01 -1.80
CA VAL A 208 16.19 2.67 -2.14
C VAL A 208 15.35 1.59 -1.47
N GLU A 209 15.05 1.72 -0.18
CA GLU A 209 14.20 0.79 0.55
C GLU A 209 12.80 0.74 -0.03
N THR A 210 12.21 1.89 -0.31
CA THR A 210 10.90 1.99 -0.95
C THR A 210 10.87 1.27 -2.30
N THR A 211 11.89 1.49 -3.14
CA THR A 211 11.99 0.84 -4.45
C THR A 211 12.09 -0.68 -4.33
N ILE A 212 12.98 -1.17 -3.46
CA ILE A 212 13.13 -2.60 -3.21
C ILE A 212 11.84 -3.18 -2.63
N TYR A 213 11.18 -2.45 -1.73
CA TYR A 213 9.93 -2.87 -1.12
C TYR A 213 8.81 -3.05 -2.15
N PHE A 214 8.63 -2.07 -3.03
CA PHE A 214 7.62 -2.14 -4.09
C PHE A 214 8.00 -3.07 -5.24
N SER A 215 9.25 -3.56 -5.31
CA SER A 215 9.62 -4.63 -6.25
C SER A 215 8.84 -5.93 -6.00
N SER A 216 8.22 -6.08 -4.83
CA SER A 216 7.27 -7.17 -4.57
C SER A 216 6.12 -7.24 -5.58
N ALA A 217 5.75 -6.12 -6.19
CA ALA A 217 4.74 -6.07 -7.22
C ALA A 217 5.32 -6.16 -8.63
N LEU A 218 6.58 -5.72 -8.83
CA LEU A 218 7.27 -5.86 -10.12
C LEU A 218 7.47 -7.33 -10.50
N VAL A 219 7.94 -8.15 -9.57
CA VAL A 219 8.22 -9.57 -9.86
C VAL A 219 6.97 -10.30 -10.36
N PRO A 220 5.82 -10.25 -9.64
CA PRO A 220 4.59 -10.81 -10.17
C PRO A 220 4.17 -10.20 -11.50
N ALA A 221 4.26 -8.88 -11.65
CA ALA A 221 3.82 -8.17 -12.85
C ALA A 221 4.64 -8.51 -14.10
N LEU A 222 5.93 -8.84 -13.94
CA LEU A 222 6.85 -9.11 -15.05
C LEU A 222 6.90 -10.60 -15.43
N PHE A 223 6.76 -11.49 -14.45
CA PHE A 223 7.01 -12.92 -14.66
C PHE A 223 5.74 -13.76 -14.71
N PHE A 224 4.62 -13.23 -14.26
CA PHE A 224 3.37 -13.97 -14.24
C PHE A 224 2.27 -13.15 -14.90
N PRO A 225 1.50 -13.75 -15.84
CA PRO A 225 0.37 -13.07 -16.45
C PRO A 225 -0.63 -12.59 -15.40
N GLN A 226 -0.94 -11.31 -15.43
CA GLN A 226 -1.84 -10.70 -14.45
C GLN A 226 -3.29 -10.88 -14.85
N VAL A 227 -4.12 -11.26 -13.91
CA VAL A 227 -5.57 -11.31 -14.11
C VAL A 227 -6.19 -9.96 -13.77
N ASN A 228 -7.02 -9.47 -14.66
CA ASN A 228 -7.79 -8.25 -14.44
C ASN A 228 -9.29 -8.49 -14.58
N ILE A 229 -10.07 -7.63 -13.93
CA ILE A 229 -11.52 -7.60 -14.11
C ILE A 229 -11.79 -6.98 -15.49
N PRO A 230 -12.63 -7.60 -16.34
CA PRO A 230 -12.86 -7.11 -17.70
C PRO A 230 -13.39 -5.67 -17.68
N ASN A 231 -12.76 -4.80 -18.45
CA ASN A 231 -13.40 -3.60 -18.91
C ASN A 231 -14.26 -3.97 -20.11
N SER A 232 -15.56 -3.87 -19.97
CA SER A 232 -16.55 -4.13 -21.04
C SER A 232 -16.49 -3.16 -22.22
N TYR A 233 -15.37 -2.46 -22.41
CA TYR A 233 -15.23 -1.38 -23.40
C TYR A 233 -14.16 -1.61 -24.48
N CYS A 234 -13.59 -2.80 -24.57
CA CYS A 234 -12.71 -3.15 -25.70
C CYS A 234 -13.39 -4.22 -26.58
N THR A 235 -14.51 -3.86 -27.20
CA THR A 235 -15.00 -4.50 -28.42
C THR A 235 -15.11 -3.44 -29.51
N GLU A 236 -14.32 -3.65 -30.56
CA GLU A 236 -14.15 -3.00 -31.84
C GLU A 236 -12.95 -2.10 -31.95
#